data_0e7ef64dc57597255a9973edcb35d8ba
#
_entry.id   0e7ef64dc57597255a9973edcb35d8ba
#
_cell.length_a   1.000
_cell.length_b   1.000
_cell.length_c   1.000
_cell.angle_alpha   90.00
_cell.angle_beta   90.00
_cell.angle_gamma   90.00
#
_symmetry.space_group_name_H-M   'P 1'
#
loop_
_entity.id
_entity.type
_entity.pdbx_description
1 polymer ?
#
loop_
_entity_poly.entity_id
_entity_poly.type
_entity_poly.pdbx_seq_one_letter_code
_entity_poly.pdbx_strand_id
1 'polypeptide(L)'
;MTLQPMNALIVVEVKKLYRDLMNLAVMVLMPVGLTLIFYLALSSVTNDYYPVPGMNHFEYLLPGVMGYAVIYMVMMVALALVEYRKSGLLKRVETTPVSPSAYLGSHIVANMIIAVIQGLIVLLVARLLGYVPLGGLAGLLLAILFLALLAVTAVGLGLLTAAVSKDTGAAGGLAAIFIIPMMMFGALLAVFNETTRNIARFMPNYYVSDSLSVIFHTGNLSDPAIWQNLLILAGISLVVLVAGIQLFKRAE
;
A
#
# COMPACT_ATOMS: atom_id res chain seq x y z
N MET A 1 25.70 5.60 13.46
CA MET A 1 25.04 5.91 12.16
C MET A 1 24.44 7.30 12.30
N THR A 2 24.94 8.28 11.58
CA THR A 2 24.40 9.64 11.62
C THR A 2 23.08 9.67 10.81
N LEU A 3 21.98 10.06 11.45
CA LEU A 3 20.65 10.20 10.82
C LEU A 3 20.58 11.29 9.74
N GLN A 4 21.57 12.18 9.72
CA GLN A 4 21.65 13.31 8.77
C GLN A 4 21.66 12.90 7.28
N PRO A 5 22.44 11.90 6.80
CA PRO A 5 22.42 11.52 5.40
C PRO A 5 21.10 10.86 4.99
N MET A 6 20.45 10.09 5.87
CA MET A 6 19.18 9.43 5.58
C MET A 6 18.04 10.43 5.41
N ASN A 7 17.96 11.44 6.28
CA ASN A 7 16.94 12.50 6.16
C ASN A 7 17.12 13.30 4.87
N ALA A 8 18.35 13.63 4.49
CA ALA A 8 18.65 14.31 3.22
C ALA A 8 18.19 13.46 2.02
N LEU A 9 18.43 12.15 2.04
CA LEU A 9 18.00 11.23 0.98
C LEU A 9 16.48 11.11 0.89
N ILE A 10 15.77 11.00 2.01
CA ILE A 10 14.30 11.00 2.04
C ILE A 10 13.76 12.29 1.40
N VAL A 11 14.31 13.44 1.75
CA VAL A 11 13.93 14.72 1.16
C VAL A 11 14.22 14.76 -0.34
N VAL A 12 15.33 14.19 -0.80
CA VAL A 12 15.66 14.10 -2.23
C VAL A 12 14.66 13.21 -2.97
N GLU A 13 14.31 12.04 -2.42
CA GLU A 13 13.32 11.13 -3.04
C GLU A 13 11.93 11.78 -3.11
N VAL A 14 11.48 12.44 -2.05
CA VAL A 14 10.21 13.17 -2.06
C VAL A 14 10.25 14.36 -3.03
N LYS A 15 11.35 15.10 -3.10
CA LYS A 15 11.51 16.21 -4.08
C LYS A 15 11.54 15.72 -5.52
N LYS A 16 12.12 14.56 -5.78
CA LYS A 16 12.14 13.93 -7.11
C LYS A 16 10.73 13.65 -7.60
N LEU A 17 9.88 13.09 -6.74
CA LEU A 17 8.46 12.88 -7.03
C LEU A 17 7.72 14.20 -7.34
N TYR A 18 7.93 15.21 -6.52
CA TYR A 18 7.28 16.53 -6.70
C TYR A 18 7.74 17.25 -7.98
N ARG A 19 8.95 16.99 -8.45
CA ARG A 19 9.49 17.58 -9.69
C ARG A 19 9.11 16.82 -10.95
N ASP A 20 8.73 15.57 -10.82
CA ASP A 20 8.22 14.74 -11.92
C ASP A 20 6.69 14.84 -11.96
N LEU A 21 6.21 15.85 -12.71
CA LEU A 21 4.77 16.13 -12.84
C LEU A 21 3.97 14.94 -13.37
N MET A 22 4.57 14.11 -14.23
CA MET A 22 3.89 12.94 -14.78
C MET A 22 3.70 11.88 -13.71
N ASN A 23 4.75 11.59 -12.94
CA ASN A 23 4.68 10.64 -11.80
C ASN A 23 3.73 11.15 -10.71
N LEU A 24 3.77 12.45 -10.41
CA LEU A 24 2.86 13.07 -9.46
C LEU A 24 1.40 12.95 -9.92
N ALA A 25 1.16 13.24 -11.22
CA ALA A 25 -0.18 13.12 -11.79
C ALA A 25 -0.71 11.67 -11.68
N VAL A 26 0.07 10.67 -12.08
CA VAL A 26 -0.32 9.26 -11.95
C VAL A 26 -0.57 8.88 -10.49
N MET A 27 0.29 9.35 -9.58
CA MET A 27 0.19 9.07 -8.15
C MET A 27 -1.10 9.62 -7.53
N VAL A 28 -1.62 10.75 -8.00
CA VAL A 28 -2.87 11.36 -7.53
C VAL A 28 -4.07 10.88 -8.35
N LEU A 29 -3.97 10.88 -9.68
CA LEU A 29 -5.09 10.53 -10.55
C LEU A 29 -5.50 9.06 -10.45
N MET A 30 -4.55 8.17 -10.19
CA MET A 30 -4.83 6.74 -10.06
C MET A 30 -5.75 6.44 -8.87
N PRO A 31 -5.43 6.83 -7.61
CA PRO A 31 -6.35 6.60 -6.50
C PRO A 31 -7.66 7.38 -6.61
N VAL A 32 -7.63 8.61 -7.12
CA VAL A 32 -8.84 9.40 -7.36
C VAL A 32 -9.73 8.74 -8.40
N GLY A 33 -9.17 8.37 -9.55
CA GLY A 33 -9.90 7.72 -10.63
C GLY A 33 -10.49 6.38 -10.20
N LEU A 34 -9.70 5.56 -9.50
CA LEU A 34 -10.17 4.29 -8.95
C LEU A 34 -11.36 4.51 -8.00
N THR A 35 -11.24 5.46 -7.07
CA THR A 35 -12.32 5.77 -6.11
C THR A 35 -13.58 6.24 -6.83
N LEU A 36 -13.46 7.10 -7.84
CA LEU A 36 -14.59 7.58 -8.62
C LEU A 36 -15.24 6.46 -9.44
N ILE A 37 -14.46 5.57 -10.05
CA ILE A 37 -14.99 4.40 -10.77
C ILE A 37 -15.80 3.51 -9.83
N PHE A 38 -15.27 3.19 -8.65
CA PHE A 38 -15.99 2.39 -7.65
C PHE A 38 -17.25 3.10 -7.15
N TYR A 39 -17.18 4.41 -6.93
CA TYR A 39 -18.35 5.20 -6.54
C TYR A 39 -19.43 5.17 -7.61
N LEU A 40 -19.10 5.49 -8.86
CA LEU A 40 -20.06 5.51 -9.96
C LEU A 40 -20.69 4.13 -10.24
N ALA A 41 -19.90 3.07 -10.09
CA ALA A 41 -20.38 1.71 -10.33
C ALA A 41 -21.22 1.14 -9.19
N LEU A 42 -20.97 1.53 -7.93
CA LEU A 42 -21.45 0.79 -6.76
C LEU A 42 -22.26 1.64 -5.77
N SER A 43 -22.33 2.96 -5.92
CA SER A 43 -23.04 3.83 -4.96
C SER A 43 -24.58 3.66 -4.98
N SER A 44 -25.15 3.16 -6.08
CA SER A 44 -26.58 2.87 -6.18
C SER A 44 -26.96 1.48 -5.66
N VAL A 45 -25.97 0.63 -5.35
CA VAL A 45 -26.20 -0.73 -4.86
C VAL A 45 -26.24 -0.71 -3.34
N THR A 46 -27.37 -1.02 -2.75
CA THR A 46 -27.56 -1.18 -1.30
C THR A 46 -27.89 -2.63 -0.96
N ASN A 47 -27.52 -3.05 0.25
CA ASN A 47 -27.82 -4.39 0.72
C ASN A 47 -28.12 -4.34 2.23
N ASP A 48 -29.21 -4.98 2.65
CA ASP A 48 -29.64 -5.02 4.05
C ASP A 48 -28.70 -5.84 4.95
N TYR A 49 -27.78 -6.60 4.37
CA TYR A 49 -26.75 -7.36 5.11
C TYR A 49 -25.53 -6.53 5.49
N TYR A 50 -25.43 -5.26 5.10
CA TYR A 50 -24.31 -4.41 5.48
C TYR A 50 -24.40 -3.97 6.94
N PRO A 51 -23.22 -3.73 7.60
CA PRO A 51 -23.17 -3.43 9.03
C PRO A 51 -23.94 -2.19 9.45
N VAL A 52 -24.14 -1.25 8.52
CA VAL A 52 -24.86 0.01 8.76
C VAL A 52 -26.08 0.08 7.84
N PRO A 53 -27.28 0.28 8.39
CA PRO A 53 -28.49 0.44 7.58
C PRO A 53 -28.37 1.59 6.57
N GLY A 54 -28.71 1.33 5.32
CA GLY A 54 -28.64 2.30 4.23
C GLY A 54 -27.24 2.49 3.63
N MET A 55 -26.21 1.76 4.11
CA MET A 55 -24.88 1.74 3.52
C MET A 55 -24.94 1.23 2.09
N ASN A 56 -24.28 1.90 1.16
CA ASN A 56 -24.12 1.43 -0.20
C ASN A 56 -22.88 0.56 -0.38
N HIS A 57 -22.79 -0.14 -1.50
CA HIS A 57 -21.72 -1.09 -1.77
C HIS A 57 -20.34 -0.43 -1.90
N PHE A 58 -20.29 0.81 -2.39
CA PHE A 58 -19.05 1.60 -2.43
C PHE A 58 -18.51 1.87 -1.02
N GLU A 59 -19.36 2.34 -0.11
CA GLU A 59 -18.99 2.62 1.27
C GLU A 59 -18.47 1.37 1.97
N TYR A 60 -19.12 0.23 1.74
CA TYR A 60 -18.73 -1.06 2.27
C TYR A 60 -17.33 -1.51 1.79
N LEU A 61 -17.01 -1.30 0.51
CA LEU A 61 -15.73 -1.67 -0.09
C LEU A 61 -14.61 -0.65 0.10
N LEU A 62 -14.93 0.57 0.53
CA LEU A 62 -13.97 1.68 0.64
C LEU A 62 -12.69 1.34 1.40
N PRO A 63 -12.72 0.61 2.55
CA PRO A 63 -11.50 0.19 3.24
C PRO A 63 -10.56 -0.62 2.34
N GLY A 64 -11.10 -1.49 1.52
CA GLY A 64 -10.32 -2.26 0.53
C GLY A 64 -9.75 -1.39 -0.58
N VAL A 65 -10.51 -0.41 -1.06
CA VAL A 65 -10.07 0.55 -2.09
C VAL A 65 -8.89 1.39 -1.60
N MET A 66 -8.88 1.78 -0.32
CA MET A 66 -7.71 2.44 0.29
C MET A 66 -6.46 1.57 0.22
N GLY A 67 -6.58 0.27 0.48
CA GLY A 67 -5.48 -0.68 0.35
C GLY A 67 -4.99 -0.83 -1.10
N TYR A 68 -5.86 -0.74 -2.10
CA TYR A 68 -5.47 -0.85 -3.52
C TYR A 68 -4.49 0.24 -3.94
N ALA A 69 -4.70 1.47 -3.48
CA ALA A 69 -3.77 2.56 -3.75
C ALA A 69 -2.36 2.24 -3.24
N VAL A 70 -2.27 1.60 -2.08
CA VAL A 70 -0.99 1.21 -1.47
C VAL A 70 -0.35 0.01 -2.17
N ILE A 71 -1.14 -1.00 -2.56
CA ILE A 71 -0.62 -2.21 -3.22
C ILE A 71 0.08 -1.88 -4.54
N TYR A 72 -0.37 -0.86 -5.25
CA TYR A 72 0.27 -0.43 -6.49
C TYR A 72 1.76 -0.06 -6.31
N MET A 73 2.18 0.26 -5.08
CA MET A 73 3.58 0.51 -4.75
C MET A 73 4.50 -0.69 -5.02
N VAL A 74 3.99 -1.92 -5.05
CA VAL A 74 4.79 -3.11 -5.44
C VAL A 74 5.40 -2.88 -6.83
N MET A 75 4.58 -2.44 -7.78
CA MET A 75 5.02 -2.19 -9.16
C MET A 75 5.96 -0.99 -9.22
N MET A 76 5.60 0.13 -8.59
CA MET A 76 6.41 1.36 -8.62
C MET A 76 7.82 1.13 -8.08
N VAL A 77 7.94 0.44 -6.94
CA VAL A 77 9.24 0.11 -6.33
C VAL A 77 10.03 -0.87 -7.21
N ALA A 78 9.38 -1.91 -7.73
CA ALA A 78 10.03 -2.90 -8.58
C ALA A 78 10.62 -2.26 -9.85
N LEU A 79 9.83 -1.43 -10.54
CA LEU A 79 10.28 -0.74 -11.76
C LEU A 79 11.43 0.24 -11.47
N ALA A 80 11.30 1.06 -10.41
CA ALA A 80 12.31 2.04 -10.03
C ALA A 80 13.66 1.37 -9.70
N LEU A 81 13.66 0.29 -8.92
CA LEU A 81 14.88 -0.39 -8.52
C LEU A 81 15.57 -1.11 -9.69
N VAL A 82 14.81 -1.73 -10.59
CA VAL A 82 15.36 -2.31 -11.82
C VAL A 82 15.98 -1.23 -12.71
N GLU A 83 15.32 -0.08 -12.83
CA GLU A 83 15.86 1.06 -13.59
C GLU A 83 17.14 1.62 -12.95
N TYR A 84 17.18 1.78 -11.62
CA TYR A 84 18.38 2.23 -10.89
C TYR A 84 19.56 1.26 -11.06
N ARG A 85 19.29 -0.05 -11.12
CA ARG A 85 20.32 -1.05 -11.40
C ARG A 85 20.83 -0.92 -12.84
N LYS A 86 19.92 -0.80 -13.83
CA LYS A 86 20.30 -0.67 -15.26
C LYS A 86 21.07 0.62 -15.56
N SER A 87 20.66 1.74 -14.96
CA SER A 87 21.36 3.03 -15.14
C SER A 87 22.70 3.12 -14.42
N GLY A 88 23.06 2.09 -13.63
CA GLY A 88 24.28 2.09 -12.82
C GLY A 88 24.23 3.05 -11.64
N LEU A 89 23.04 3.57 -11.30
CA LEU A 89 22.88 4.49 -10.17
C LEU A 89 23.31 3.86 -8.86
N LEU A 90 23.01 2.59 -8.63
CA LEU A 90 23.39 1.87 -7.41
C LEU A 90 24.92 1.81 -7.25
N LYS A 91 25.65 1.49 -8.32
CA LYS A 91 27.12 1.51 -8.32
C LYS A 91 27.71 2.90 -8.06
N ARG A 92 27.07 3.96 -8.54
CA ARG A 92 27.49 5.35 -8.24
C ARG A 92 27.24 5.70 -6.77
N VAL A 93 26.18 5.20 -6.16
CA VAL A 93 25.92 5.40 -4.71
C VAL A 93 27.01 4.76 -3.87
N GLU A 94 27.54 3.60 -4.26
CA GLU A 94 28.65 2.93 -3.57
C GLU A 94 29.94 3.73 -3.57
N THR A 95 30.16 4.62 -4.55
CA THR A 95 31.33 5.53 -4.58
C THR A 95 31.14 6.79 -3.74
N THR A 96 29.98 6.95 -3.09
CA THR A 96 29.69 8.07 -2.19
C THR A 96 29.84 7.64 -0.73
N PRO A 97 29.95 8.57 0.23
CA PRO A 97 29.98 8.23 1.66
C PRO A 97 28.65 7.71 2.21
N VAL A 98 27.64 7.52 1.35
CA VAL A 98 26.31 7.00 1.70
C VAL A 98 26.34 5.47 1.67
N SER A 99 25.97 4.83 2.77
CA SER A 99 25.88 3.37 2.79
C SER A 99 24.68 2.88 1.93
N PRO A 100 24.82 1.74 1.22
CA PRO A 100 23.70 1.14 0.47
C PRO A 100 22.45 0.91 1.33
N SER A 101 22.65 0.56 2.60
CA SER A 101 21.54 0.39 3.56
C SER A 101 20.81 1.69 3.90
N ALA A 102 21.52 2.82 3.98
CA ALA A 102 20.92 4.13 4.20
C ALA A 102 20.10 4.56 2.96
N TYR A 103 20.62 4.30 1.76
CA TYR A 103 19.92 4.56 0.51
C TYR A 103 18.63 3.74 0.40
N LEU A 104 18.69 2.42 0.58
CA LEU A 104 17.50 1.56 0.57
C LEU A 104 16.50 1.95 1.66
N GLY A 105 16.99 2.26 2.87
CA GLY A 105 16.15 2.73 3.98
C GLY A 105 15.40 4.02 3.65
N SER A 106 16.08 5.00 3.03
CA SER A 106 15.44 6.25 2.62
C SER A 106 14.37 6.02 1.55
N HIS A 107 14.62 5.13 0.60
CA HIS A 107 13.65 4.75 -0.44
C HIS A 107 12.42 4.07 0.15
N ILE A 108 12.60 3.14 1.11
CA ILE A 108 11.51 2.49 1.84
C ILE A 108 10.64 3.53 2.54
N VAL A 109 11.24 4.42 3.33
CA VAL A 109 10.51 5.44 4.09
C VAL A 109 9.78 6.42 3.16
N ALA A 110 10.42 6.87 2.10
CA ALA A 110 9.79 7.75 1.11
C ALA A 110 8.54 7.09 0.48
N ASN A 111 8.65 5.83 0.05
CA ASN A 111 7.53 5.11 -0.53
C ASN A 111 6.41 4.81 0.48
N MET A 112 6.74 4.57 1.76
CA MET A 112 5.73 4.47 2.83
C MET A 112 4.93 5.77 2.98
N ILE A 113 5.60 6.91 3.01
CA ILE A 113 4.93 8.23 3.11
C ILE A 113 3.98 8.41 1.92
N ILE A 114 4.44 8.13 0.71
CA ILE A 114 3.65 8.24 -0.51
C ILE A 114 2.42 7.34 -0.46
N ALA A 115 2.60 6.08 -0.07
CA ALA A 115 1.52 5.11 0.02
C ALA A 115 0.43 5.51 1.02
N VAL A 116 0.85 6.02 2.18
CA VAL A 116 -0.09 6.58 3.18
C VAL A 116 -0.85 7.77 2.61
N ILE A 117 -0.16 8.68 1.93
CA ILE A 117 -0.81 9.83 1.27
C ILE A 117 -1.83 9.35 0.24
N GLN A 118 -1.51 8.35 -0.57
CA GLN A 118 -2.45 7.78 -1.55
C GLN A 118 -3.70 7.20 -0.88
N GLY A 119 -3.56 6.44 0.21
CA GLY A 119 -4.68 5.92 0.97
C GLY A 119 -5.54 7.05 1.59
N LEU A 120 -4.91 8.13 2.07
CA LEU A 120 -5.61 9.30 2.58
C LEU A 120 -6.32 10.10 1.48
N ILE A 121 -5.77 10.14 0.26
CA ILE A 121 -6.44 10.73 -0.91
C ILE A 121 -7.75 9.98 -1.20
N VAL A 122 -7.74 8.64 -1.19
CA VAL A 122 -8.96 7.83 -1.34
C VAL A 122 -10.00 8.21 -0.30
N LEU A 123 -9.60 8.29 0.98
CA LEU A 123 -10.50 8.66 2.05
C LEU A 123 -11.04 10.10 1.91
N LEU A 124 -10.18 11.04 1.49
CA LEU A 124 -10.57 12.42 1.23
C LEU A 124 -11.61 12.50 0.11
N VAL A 125 -11.39 11.81 -1.00
CA VAL A 125 -12.35 11.77 -2.11
C VAL A 125 -13.66 11.15 -1.66
N ALA A 126 -13.63 10.04 -0.92
CA ALA A 126 -14.83 9.42 -0.37
C ALA A 126 -15.58 10.37 0.58
N ARG A 127 -14.85 11.14 1.38
CA ARG A 127 -15.44 12.18 2.25
C ARG A 127 -16.16 13.28 1.45
N LEU A 128 -15.57 13.71 0.34
CA LEU A 128 -16.19 14.70 -0.55
C LEU A 128 -17.44 14.14 -1.26
N LEU A 129 -17.51 12.82 -1.43
CA LEU A 129 -18.66 12.10 -1.98
C LEU A 129 -19.75 11.77 -0.92
N GLY A 130 -19.57 12.23 0.33
CA GLY A 130 -20.56 12.10 1.40
C GLY A 130 -20.28 11.00 2.43
N TYR A 131 -19.23 10.18 2.25
CA TYR A 131 -18.89 9.14 3.22
C TYR A 131 -18.37 9.71 4.53
N VAL A 132 -18.85 9.18 5.65
CA VAL A 132 -18.44 9.62 7.01
C VAL A 132 -17.95 8.42 7.82
N PRO A 133 -16.63 8.26 8.01
CA PRO A 133 -16.10 7.18 8.84
C PRO A 133 -16.44 7.44 10.31
N LEU A 134 -16.87 6.39 11.04
CA LEU A 134 -17.30 6.50 12.44
C LEU A 134 -16.14 6.48 13.43
N GLY A 135 -14.94 6.04 13.04
CA GLY A 135 -13.79 5.85 13.94
C GLY A 135 -13.16 7.12 14.51
N GLY A 136 -13.59 8.31 14.06
CA GLY A 136 -13.03 9.58 14.51
C GLY A 136 -11.53 9.73 14.27
N LEU A 137 -10.86 10.59 15.07
CA LEU A 137 -9.42 10.82 14.94
C LEU A 137 -8.59 9.58 15.30
N ALA A 138 -8.98 8.83 16.33
CA ALA A 138 -8.26 7.61 16.72
C ALA A 138 -8.35 6.53 15.65
N GLY A 139 -9.51 6.37 15.01
CA GLY A 139 -9.68 5.47 13.87
C GLY A 139 -8.85 5.90 12.65
N LEU A 140 -8.72 7.21 12.40
CA LEU A 140 -7.85 7.71 11.35
C LEU A 140 -6.36 7.40 11.62
N LEU A 141 -5.90 7.55 12.86
CA LEU A 141 -4.52 7.22 13.24
C LEU A 141 -4.24 5.72 13.08
N LEU A 142 -5.19 4.85 13.47
CA LEU A 142 -5.09 3.42 13.21
C LEU A 142 -5.08 3.09 11.71
N ALA A 143 -5.90 3.77 10.91
CA ALA A 143 -5.90 3.60 9.46
C ALA A 143 -4.53 3.97 8.86
N ILE A 144 -3.92 5.06 9.28
CA ILE A 144 -2.57 5.46 8.87
C ILE A 144 -1.56 4.37 9.25
N LEU A 145 -1.64 3.78 10.44
CA LEU A 145 -0.75 2.71 10.87
C LEU A 145 -0.93 1.45 10.01
N PHE A 146 -2.15 1.02 9.72
CA PHE A 146 -2.44 -0.12 8.85
C PHE A 146 -1.93 0.11 7.43
N LEU A 147 -2.18 1.30 6.85
CA LEU A 147 -1.68 1.66 5.53
C LEU A 147 -0.14 1.72 5.49
N ALA A 148 0.50 2.21 6.54
CA ALA A 148 1.96 2.23 6.65
C ALA A 148 2.55 0.81 6.68
N LEU A 149 1.96 -0.12 7.45
CA LEU A 149 2.38 -1.52 7.47
C LEU A 149 2.17 -2.21 6.11
N LEU A 150 1.03 -1.96 5.46
CA LEU A 150 0.79 -2.46 4.10
C LEU A 150 1.81 -1.89 3.11
N ALA A 151 2.19 -0.62 3.25
CA ALA A 151 3.21 0.01 2.43
C ALA A 151 4.59 -0.66 2.63
N VAL A 152 4.95 -1.01 3.86
CA VAL A 152 6.17 -1.80 4.13
C VAL A 152 6.13 -3.13 3.41
N THR A 153 4.99 -3.83 3.46
CA THR A 153 4.80 -5.09 2.72
C THR A 153 4.93 -4.88 1.21
N ALA A 154 4.27 -3.85 0.68
CA ALA A 154 4.31 -3.54 -0.75
C ALA A 154 5.73 -3.22 -1.23
N VAL A 155 6.49 -2.42 -0.46
CA VAL A 155 7.90 -2.13 -0.76
C VAL A 155 8.74 -3.40 -0.69
N GLY A 156 8.55 -4.25 0.32
CA GLY A 156 9.24 -5.54 0.44
C GLY A 156 8.98 -6.47 -0.75
N LEU A 157 7.72 -6.58 -1.20
CA LEU A 157 7.35 -7.32 -2.42
C LEU A 157 7.97 -6.69 -3.68
N GLY A 158 8.03 -5.36 -3.75
CA GLY A 158 8.71 -4.64 -4.83
C GLY A 158 10.22 -4.96 -4.88
N LEU A 159 10.88 -5.01 -3.74
CA LEU A 159 12.29 -5.43 -3.62
C LEU A 159 12.49 -6.88 -4.08
N LEU A 160 11.63 -7.80 -3.65
CA LEU A 160 11.64 -9.20 -4.09
C LEU A 160 11.49 -9.32 -5.61
N THR A 161 10.52 -8.59 -6.16
CA THR A 161 10.27 -8.54 -7.60
C THR A 161 11.49 -7.98 -8.36
N ALA A 162 12.06 -6.87 -7.88
CA ALA A 162 13.25 -6.27 -8.49
C ALA A 162 14.47 -7.19 -8.45
N ALA A 163 14.64 -7.95 -7.36
CA ALA A 163 15.78 -8.86 -7.20
C ALA A 163 15.83 -9.95 -8.29
N VAL A 164 14.66 -10.46 -8.69
CA VAL A 164 14.58 -11.56 -9.67
C VAL A 164 14.33 -11.09 -11.11
N SER A 165 14.05 -9.81 -11.30
CA SER A 165 13.74 -9.24 -12.62
C SER A 165 14.99 -8.83 -13.38
N LYS A 166 15.06 -9.16 -14.66
CA LYS A 166 16.16 -8.77 -15.55
C LYS A 166 15.94 -7.38 -16.18
N ASP A 167 14.70 -7.00 -16.37
CA ASP A 167 14.30 -5.73 -16.98
C ASP A 167 12.97 -5.23 -16.42
N THR A 168 12.60 -4.00 -16.78
CA THR A 168 11.39 -3.34 -16.32
C THR A 168 10.11 -4.04 -16.77
N GLY A 169 10.10 -4.66 -17.96
CA GLY A 169 8.96 -5.45 -18.45
C GLY A 169 8.70 -6.68 -17.57
N ALA A 170 9.77 -7.44 -17.27
CA ALA A 170 9.70 -8.59 -16.37
C ALA A 170 9.30 -8.17 -14.95
N ALA A 171 9.81 -7.02 -14.47
CA ALA A 171 9.44 -6.48 -13.16
C ALA A 171 7.94 -6.13 -13.09
N GLY A 172 7.40 -5.50 -14.12
CA GLY A 172 5.97 -5.18 -14.20
C GLY A 172 5.09 -6.43 -14.20
N GLY A 173 5.45 -7.44 -15.00
CA GLY A 173 4.73 -8.71 -15.06
C GLY A 173 4.75 -9.48 -13.73
N LEU A 174 5.90 -9.57 -13.08
CA LEU A 174 6.03 -10.23 -11.78
C LEU A 174 5.32 -9.45 -10.66
N ALA A 175 5.36 -8.11 -10.68
CA ALA A 175 4.61 -7.30 -9.73
C ALA A 175 3.11 -7.54 -9.85
N ALA A 176 2.59 -7.71 -11.07
CA ALA A 176 1.18 -7.99 -11.30
C ALA A 176 0.73 -9.32 -10.68
N ILE A 177 1.61 -10.33 -10.60
CA ILE A 177 1.33 -11.62 -9.93
C ILE A 177 1.00 -11.42 -8.44
N PHE A 178 1.60 -10.43 -7.77
CA PHE A 178 1.27 -10.08 -6.39
C PHE A 178 0.07 -9.14 -6.31
N ILE A 179 0.02 -8.13 -7.19
CA ILE A 179 -1.00 -7.07 -7.14
C ILE A 179 -2.39 -7.64 -7.40
N ILE A 180 -2.56 -8.45 -8.46
CA ILE A 180 -3.88 -8.94 -8.88
C ILE A 180 -4.55 -9.79 -7.78
N PRO A 181 -3.92 -10.82 -7.20
CA PRO A 181 -4.53 -11.56 -6.11
C PRO A 181 -4.81 -10.71 -4.87
N MET A 182 -3.91 -9.79 -4.51
CA MET A 182 -4.11 -8.88 -3.37
C MET A 182 -5.30 -7.96 -3.59
N MET A 183 -5.52 -7.45 -4.80
CA MET A 183 -6.69 -6.64 -5.13
C MET A 183 -7.97 -7.48 -5.10
N MET A 184 -7.98 -8.64 -5.75
CA MET A 184 -9.18 -9.46 -5.90
C MET A 184 -9.59 -10.09 -4.57
N PHE A 185 -8.70 -10.84 -3.93
CA PHE A 185 -9.02 -11.59 -2.71
C PHE A 185 -8.87 -10.75 -1.44
N GLY A 186 -7.98 -9.77 -1.41
CA GLY A 186 -7.72 -8.96 -0.22
C GLY A 186 -8.86 -8.02 0.19
N ALA A 187 -9.81 -7.74 -0.70
CA ALA A 187 -10.95 -6.89 -0.41
C ALA A 187 -12.22 -7.28 -1.17
N LEU A 188 -12.17 -7.36 -2.51
CA LEU A 188 -13.39 -7.54 -3.32
C LEU A 188 -14.07 -8.88 -3.08
N LEU A 189 -13.33 -9.98 -3.12
CA LEU A 189 -13.89 -11.33 -3.05
C LEU A 189 -13.99 -11.88 -1.63
N ALA A 190 -13.29 -11.30 -0.65
CA ALA A 190 -13.32 -11.76 0.74
C ALA A 190 -14.73 -11.74 1.36
N VAL A 191 -15.60 -10.91 0.81
CA VAL A 191 -16.96 -10.70 1.33
C VAL A 191 -18.00 -11.68 0.80
N PHE A 192 -17.71 -12.45 -0.27
CA PHE A 192 -18.73 -13.26 -0.95
C PHE A 192 -19.03 -14.60 -0.25
N ASN A 193 -18.02 -15.31 0.23
CA ASN A 193 -18.18 -16.60 0.88
C ASN A 193 -16.96 -16.98 1.74
N GLU A 194 -17.11 -18.06 2.54
CA GLU A 194 -16.01 -18.53 3.42
C GLU A 194 -14.77 -19.00 2.67
N THR A 195 -14.94 -19.62 1.50
CA THR A 195 -13.80 -20.11 0.71
C THR A 195 -12.95 -18.95 0.24
N THR A 196 -13.57 -17.89 -0.32
CA THR A 196 -12.84 -16.69 -0.74
C THR A 196 -12.22 -15.95 0.43
N ARG A 197 -12.87 -15.92 1.60
CA ARG A 197 -12.33 -15.35 2.83
C ARG A 197 -11.11 -16.10 3.32
N ASN A 198 -11.11 -17.43 3.26
CA ASN A 198 -9.96 -18.23 3.65
C ASN A 198 -8.76 -18.00 2.73
N ILE A 199 -8.98 -17.84 1.42
CA ILE A 199 -7.93 -17.43 0.48
C ILE A 199 -7.45 -16.02 0.78
N ALA A 200 -8.37 -15.10 1.08
CA ALA A 200 -8.06 -13.70 1.39
C ALA A 200 -7.11 -13.54 2.59
N ARG A 201 -7.19 -14.43 3.59
CA ARG A 201 -6.29 -14.43 4.76
C ARG A 201 -4.81 -14.60 4.42
N PHE A 202 -4.48 -15.09 3.22
CA PHE A 202 -3.09 -15.10 2.73
C PHE A 202 -2.66 -13.76 2.14
N MET A 203 -3.59 -12.82 1.93
CA MET A 203 -3.33 -11.53 1.32
C MET A 203 -3.17 -10.43 2.39
N PRO A 204 -2.03 -9.72 2.43
CA PRO A 204 -1.81 -8.64 3.41
C PRO A 204 -2.91 -7.58 3.42
N ASN A 205 -3.46 -7.25 2.25
CA ASN A 205 -4.54 -6.27 2.14
C ASN A 205 -5.84 -6.69 2.83
N TYR A 206 -6.08 -7.99 3.02
CA TYR A 206 -7.24 -8.49 3.76
C TYR A 206 -7.27 -7.92 5.18
N TYR A 207 -6.15 -7.95 5.89
CA TYR A 207 -6.05 -7.48 7.26
C TYR A 207 -6.28 -5.96 7.37
N VAL A 208 -5.88 -5.21 6.35
CA VAL A 208 -6.19 -3.77 6.27
C VAL A 208 -7.67 -3.55 6.02
N SER A 209 -8.22 -4.19 4.99
CA SER A 209 -9.63 -4.05 4.61
C SER A 209 -10.57 -4.44 5.74
N ASP A 210 -10.33 -5.58 6.39
CA ASP A 210 -11.13 -6.10 7.50
C ASP A 210 -11.08 -5.16 8.71
N SER A 211 -9.90 -4.72 9.13
CA SER A 211 -9.76 -3.82 10.28
C SER A 211 -10.32 -2.43 10.02
N LEU A 212 -10.05 -1.85 8.85
CA LEU A 212 -10.61 -0.54 8.49
C LEU A 212 -12.14 -0.60 8.31
N SER A 213 -12.69 -1.73 7.88
CA SER A 213 -14.14 -1.95 7.87
C SER A 213 -14.73 -1.83 9.27
N VAL A 214 -14.16 -2.51 10.26
CA VAL A 214 -14.63 -2.41 11.65
C VAL A 214 -14.47 -0.97 12.16
N ILE A 215 -13.31 -0.36 11.97
CA ILE A 215 -13.02 1.00 12.44
C ILE A 215 -13.97 2.04 11.84
N PHE A 216 -14.20 1.98 10.53
CA PHE A 216 -14.93 3.03 9.82
C PHE A 216 -16.44 2.82 9.84
N HIS A 217 -16.92 1.57 9.88
CA HIS A 217 -18.35 1.28 9.82
C HIS A 217 -18.99 1.15 11.22
N THR A 218 -18.24 0.75 12.22
CA THR A 218 -18.77 0.58 13.58
C THR A 218 -18.22 1.57 14.60
N GLY A 219 -17.07 2.18 14.32
CA GLY A 219 -16.36 3.04 15.29
C GLY A 219 -15.79 2.28 16.49
N ASN A 220 -15.89 0.95 16.52
CA ASN A 220 -15.42 0.13 17.65
C ASN A 220 -13.92 -0.13 17.55
N LEU A 221 -13.12 0.68 18.22
CA LEU A 221 -11.65 0.54 18.26
C LEU A 221 -11.16 -0.53 19.23
N SER A 222 -12.04 -1.05 20.09
CA SER A 222 -11.71 -2.07 21.09
C SER A 222 -11.91 -3.49 20.57
N ASP A 223 -12.32 -3.65 19.31
CA ASP A 223 -12.51 -4.98 18.72
C ASP A 223 -11.20 -5.77 18.69
N PRO A 224 -11.13 -6.98 19.29
CA PRO A 224 -9.94 -7.80 19.30
C PRO A 224 -9.41 -8.14 17.90
N ALA A 225 -10.29 -8.22 16.89
CA ALA A 225 -9.90 -8.52 15.51
C ALA A 225 -8.95 -7.46 14.94
N ILE A 226 -9.14 -6.18 15.27
CA ILE A 226 -8.26 -5.09 14.84
C ILE A 226 -6.81 -5.33 15.29
N TRP A 227 -6.64 -5.68 16.57
CA TRP A 227 -5.32 -5.88 17.18
C TRP A 227 -4.66 -7.16 16.69
N GLN A 228 -5.44 -8.24 16.50
CA GLN A 228 -4.95 -9.49 15.89
C GLN A 228 -4.46 -9.24 14.45
N ASN A 229 -5.27 -8.56 13.64
CA ASN A 229 -4.91 -8.22 12.27
C ASN A 229 -3.68 -7.32 12.20
N LEU A 230 -3.54 -6.38 13.14
CA LEU A 230 -2.36 -5.51 13.25
C LEU A 230 -1.09 -6.32 13.48
N LEU A 231 -1.12 -7.26 14.42
CA LEU A 231 0.03 -8.13 14.73
C LEU A 231 0.39 -9.04 13.56
N ILE A 232 -0.60 -9.63 12.90
CA ILE A 232 -0.39 -10.50 11.74
C ILE A 232 0.22 -9.68 10.59
N LEU A 233 -0.35 -8.52 10.28
CA LEU A 233 0.16 -7.65 9.23
C LEU A 233 1.58 -7.15 9.54
N ALA A 234 1.87 -6.79 10.78
CA ALA A 234 3.21 -6.40 11.21
C ALA A 234 4.24 -7.54 11.02
N GLY A 235 3.85 -8.77 11.38
CA GLY A 235 4.66 -9.96 11.14
C GLY A 235 4.94 -10.20 9.66
N ILE A 236 3.90 -10.16 8.82
CA ILE A 236 4.03 -10.30 7.36
C ILE A 236 4.94 -9.19 6.81
N SER A 237 4.72 -7.94 7.21
CA SER A 237 5.50 -6.79 6.76
C SER A 237 6.98 -6.95 7.07
N LEU A 238 7.31 -7.39 8.28
CA LEU A 238 8.69 -7.63 8.71
C LEU A 238 9.35 -8.74 7.89
N VAL A 239 8.69 -9.88 7.75
CA VAL A 239 9.21 -11.04 7.03
C VAL A 239 9.46 -10.69 5.55
N VAL A 240 8.47 -10.08 4.89
CA VAL A 240 8.56 -9.73 3.48
C VAL A 240 9.62 -8.67 3.24
N LEU A 241 9.72 -7.65 4.11
CA LEU A 241 10.74 -6.62 3.99
C LEU A 241 12.15 -7.19 4.16
N VAL A 242 12.38 -8.02 5.19
CA VAL A 242 13.70 -8.63 5.45
C VAL A 242 14.10 -9.53 4.28
N ALA A 243 13.17 -10.38 3.80
CA ALA A 243 13.42 -11.23 2.64
C ALA A 243 13.72 -10.40 1.38
N GLY A 244 12.97 -9.32 1.14
CA GLY A 244 13.17 -8.41 0.02
C GLY A 244 14.55 -7.77 0.04
N ILE A 245 14.96 -7.22 1.18
CA ILE A 245 16.29 -6.61 1.35
C ILE A 245 17.40 -7.63 1.14
N GLN A 246 17.26 -8.84 1.71
CA GLN A 246 18.32 -9.87 1.61
C GLN A 246 18.49 -10.37 0.17
N LEU A 247 17.39 -10.64 -0.54
CA LEU A 247 17.44 -11.10 -1.92
C LEU A 247 17.92 -10.00 -2.86
N PHE A 248 17.46 -8.76 -2.66
CA PHE A 248 17.89 -7.64 -3.48
C PHE A 248 19.41 -7.40 -3.36
N LYS A 249 19.98 -7.44 -2.14
CA LYS A 249 21.44 -7.32 -1.92
C LYS A 249 22.26 -8.45 -2.52
N ARG A 250 21.69 -9.64 -2.71
CA ARG A 250 22.41 -10.76 -3.36
C ARG A 250 22.37 -10.69 -4.89
N ALA A 251 21.44 -9.92 -5.43
CA ALA A 251 21.25 -9.75 -6.87
C ALA A 251 22.07 -8.57 -7.46
N GLU A 252 22.66 -7.74 -6.60
CA GLU A 252 23.65 -6.69 -6.96
C GLU A 252 25.04 -7.27 -7.09
#